data_a9bb7059bb58dc5f409fee8e7402a584
#
_entry.id   a9bb7059bb58dc5f409fee8e7402a584
#
_cell.length_a   1.000
_cell.length_b   1.000
_cell.length_c   1.000
_cell.angle_alpha   90.00
_cell.angle_beta   90.00
_cell.angle_gamma   90.00
#
_symmetry.space_group_name_H-M   'P 1'
#
loop_
_entity.id
_entity.type
_entity.pdbx_description
1 polymer ?
#
loop_
_entity_poly.entity_id
_entity_poly.type
_entity_poly.pdbx_seq_one_letter_code
_entity_poly.pdbx_strand_id
1 'polypeptide(L)'
;MNMAGVRDLKWSNSEKKIARKAFERAYQRECEAIQKRVSAMLAKLTNADDIWRVHDFLSKKRREVDDKYDYRYSVLIFVFARLLREGCHLAP
;
A
#
# COMPACT_ATOMS: atom_id res chain seq x y z
N MET A 1 13.88 21.01 -8.96
CA MET A 1 13.83 20.87 -7.50
C MET A 1 14.85 19.87 -7.03
N ASN A 2 15.61 20.23 -6.00
CA ASN A 2 16.65 19.35 -5.47
C ASN A 2 16.01 18.26 -4.59
N MET A 3 16.34 17.00 -4.84
CA MET A 3 15.83 15.86 -4.06
C MET A 3 16.21 15.96 -2.59
N ALA A 4 17.40 16.49 -2.27
CA ALA A 4 17.81 16.69 -0.88
C ALA A 4 16.87 17.65 -0.14
N GLY A 5 16.42 18.72 -0.79
CA GLY A 5 15.46 19.65 -0.20
C GLY A 5 14.14 18.99 0.15
N VAL A 6 13.66 18.06 -0.69
CA VAL A 6 12.42 17.32 -0.43
C VAL A 6 12.60 16.38 0.75
N ARG A 7 13.74 15.68 0.84
CA ARG A 7 14.01 14.75 1.94
C ARG A 7 14.19 15.45 3.28
N ASP A 8 14.62 16.71 3.25
CA ASP A 8 14.87 17.51 4.45
C ASP A 8 13.62 18.20 4.97
N LEU A 9 12.45 17.96 4.35
CA LEU A 9 11.20 18.51 4.83
C LEU A 9 10.93 18.05 6.26
N LYS A 10 10.64 19.01 7.10
CA LYS A 10 10.25 18.75 8.48
C LYS A 10 8.73 18.72 8.58
N TRP A 11 8.23 17.67 9.20
CA TRP A 11 6.79 17.47 9.36
C TRP A 11 6.36 18.05 10.72
N SER A 12 5.36 18.91 10.71
CA SER A 12 4.72 19.37 11.95
C SER A 12 3.92 18.24 12.57
N ASN A 13 3.55 18.39 13.85
CA ASN A 13 2.74 17.36 14.51
C ASN A 13 1.38 17.18 13.84
N SER A 14 0.76 18.27 13.37
CA SER A 14 -0.50 18.22 12.65
C SER A 14 -0.36 17.48 11.32
N GLU A 15 0.72 17.77 10.59
CA GLU A 15 1.02 17.13 9.32
C GLU A 15 1.28 15.63 9.51
N LYS A 16 1.99 15.25 10.58
CA LYS A 16 2.24 13.85 10.90
C LYS A 16 0.95 13.09 11.15
N LYS A 17 0.00 13.69 11.86
CA LYS A 17 -1.30 13.06 12.12
C LYS A 17 -2.10 12.86 10.83
N ILE A 18 -2.13 13.85 9.97
CA ILE A 18 -2.83 13.78 8.68
C ILE A 18 -2.19 12.72 7.80
N ALA A 19 -0.86 12.73 7.72
CA ALA A 19 -0.12 11.77 6.92
C ALA A 19 -0.35 10.34 7.41
N ARG A 20 -0.36 10.13 8.73
CA ARG A 20 -0.59 8.82 9.30
C ARG A 20 -1.97 8.29 8.97
N LYS A 21 -3.00 9.13 9.10
CA LYS A 21 -4.36 8.72 8.77
C LYS A 21 -4.51 8.38 7.29
N ALA A 22 -3.93 9.19 6.42
CA ALA A 22 -3.98 8.96 4.98
C ALA A 22 -3.25 7.65 4.62
N PHE A 23 -2.09 7.41 5.21
CA PHE A 23 -1.31 6.20 5.00
C PHE A 23 -2.06 4.96 5.46
N GLU A 24 -2.59 4.98 6.69
CA GLU A 24 -3.34 3.86 7.26
C GLU A 24 -4.59 3.55 6.45
N ARG A 25 -5.30 4.58 6.00
CA ARG A 25 -6.49 4.40 5.17
C ARG A 25 -6.15 3.77 3.83
N ALA A 26 -5.10 4.24 3.18
CA ALA A 26 -4.66 3.69 1.91
C ALA A 26 -4.24 2.23 2.07
N TYR A 27 -3.48 1.93 3.11
CA TYR A 27 -3.05 0.57 3.42
C TYR A 27 -4.24 -0.35 3.65
N GLN A 28 -5.21 0.10 4.45
CA GLN A 28 -6.41 -0.69 4.73
C GLN A 28 -7.21 -0.99 3.46
N ARG A 29 -7.38 -0.01 2.58
CA ARG A 29 -8.10 -0.20 1.32
C ARG A 29 -7.36 -1.14 0.40
N GLU A 30 -6.04 -1.09 0.37
CA GLU A 30 -5.22 -2.02 -0.38
C GLU A 30 -5.44 -3.45 0.10
N CYS A 31 -5.41 -3.65 1.41
CA CYS A 31 -5.65 -4.97 2.01
C CYS A 31 -7.08 -5.47 1.76
N GLU A 32 -8.06 -4.59 1.79
CA GLU A 32 -9.44 -4.96 1.46
C GLU A 32 -9.57 -5.41 -0.01
N ALA A 33 -8.89 -4.74 -0.92
CA ALA A 33 -8.88 -5.12 -2.33
C ALA A 33 -8.22 -6.50 -2.51
N ILE A 34 -7.12 -6.76 -1.79
CA ILE A 34 -6.45 -8.07 -1.80
C ILE A 34 -7.39 -9.14 -1.26
N GLN A 35 -8.10 -8.84 -0.15
CA GLN A 35 -9.05 -9.76 0.45
C GLN A 35 -10.16 -10.15 -0.53
N LYS A 36 -10.72 -9.19 -1.25
CA LYS A 36 -11.75 -9.47 -2.27
C LYS A 36 -11.21 -10.37 -3.37
N ARG A 37 -9.97 -10.11 -3.80
CA ARG A 37 -9.34 -10.92 -4.84
C ARG A 37 -9.12 -12.36 -4.36
N VAL A 38 -8.63 -12.53 -3.14
CA VAL A 38 -8.40 -13.85 -2.55
C VAL A 38 -9.74 -14.60 -2.39
N SER A 39 -10.78 -13.91 -1.93
CA SER A 39 -12.11 -14.51 -1.81
C SER A 39 -12.62 -15.03 -3.16
N ALA A 40 -12.43 -14.26 -4.22
CA ALA A 40 -12.81 -14.67 -5.57
C ALA A 40 -12.00 -15.89 -6.04
N MET A 41 -10.69 -15.90 -5.74
CA MET A 41 -9.84 -17.03 -6.09
C MET A 41 -10.26 -18.31 -5.35
N LEU A 42 -10.56 -18.18 -4.05
CA LEU A 42 -11.00 -19.32 -3.24
C LEU A 42 -12.32 -19.89 -3.75
N ALA A 43 -13.23 -19.04 -4.20
CA ALA A 43 -14.51 -19.48 -4.74
C ALA A 43 -14.37 -20.28 -6.04
N LYS A 44 -13.24 -20.13 -6.72
CA LYS A 44 -12.99 -20.80 -8.02
C LYS A 44 -12.05 -22.00 -7.92
N LEU A 45 -11.72 -22.45 -6.71
CA LEU A 45 -10.84 -23.59 -6.53
C LEU A 45 -11.50 -24.84 -7.12
N THR A 46 -10.78 -25.54 -8.01
CA THR A 46 -11.25 -26.75 -8.66
C THR A 46 -10.46 -28.00 -8.26
N ASN A 47 -9.23 -27.80 -7.78
CA ASN A 47 -8.38 -28.88 -7.29
C ASN A 47 -7.47 -28.40 -6.16
N ALA A 48 -6.82 -29.36 -5.50
CA ALA A 48 -6.00 -29.06 -4.32
C ALA A 48 -4.83 -28.13 -4.62
N ASP A 49 -4.26 -28.23 -5.82
CA ASP A 49 -3.09 -27.43 -6.19
C ASP A 49 -3.43 -25.96 -6.40
N ASP A 50 -4.70 -25.64 -6.60
CA ASP A 50 -5.12 -24.25 -6.77
C ASP A 50 -4.87 -23.39 -5.52
N ILE A 51 -4.78 -24.01 -4.34
CA ILE A 51 -4.49 -23.28 -3.11
C ILE A 51 -3.10 -22.64 -3.18
N TRP A 52 -2.16 -23.27 -3.86
CA TRP A 52 -0.80 -22.73 -3.99
C TRP A 52 -0.76 -21.50 -4.87
N ARG A 53 -1.69 -21.36 -5.80
CA ARG A 53 -1.85 -20.12 -6.59
C ARG A 53 -2.27 -18.97 -5.70
N VAL A 54 -3.12 -19.24 -4.72
CA VAL A 54 -3.51 -18.22 -3.73
C VAL A 54 -2.31 -17.81 -2.90
N HIS A 55 -1.52 -18.80 -2.46
CA HIS A 55 -0.29 -18.55 -1.72
C HIS A 55 0.68 -17.68 -2.52
N ASP A 56 0.91 -18.01 -3.79
CA ASP A 56 1.83 -17.28 -4.65
C ASP A 56 1.34 -15.86 -4.90
N PHE A 57 0.05 -15.68 -5.11
CA PHE A 57 -0.57 -14.36 -5.24
C PHE A 57 -0.34 -13.52 -3.99
N LEU A 58 -0.60 -14.08 -2.80
CA LEU A 58 -0.40 -13.39 -1.54
C LEU A 58 1.07 -13.05 -1.29
N SER A 59 1.98 -13.96 -1.60
CA SER A 59 3.41 -13.73 -1.45
C SER A 59 3.89 -12.57 -2.32
N LYS A 60 3.43 -12.53 -3.56
CA LYS A 60 3.73 -11.44 -4.48
C LYS A 60 3.17 -10.12 -3.95
N LYS A 61 1.92 -10.12 -3.51
CA LYS A 61 1.26 -8.93 -2.97
C LYS A 61 1.95 -8.44 -1.70
N ARG A 62 2.39 -9.35 -0.85
CA ARG A 62 3.13 -8.98 0.35
C ARG A 62 4.38 -8.18 0.02
N ARG A 63 5.15 -8.64 -0.96
CA ARG A 63 6.36 -7.92 -1.39
C ARG A 63 6.02 -6.56 -1.98
N GLU A 64 4.98 -6.48 -2.81
CA GLU A 64 4.54 -5.22 -3.42
C GLU A 64 4.09 -4.23 -2.36
N VAL A 65 3.30 -4.69 -1.38
CA VAL A 65 2.78 -3.86 -0.29
C VAL A 65 3.92 -3.36 0.60
N ASP A 66 4.83 -4.24 0.97
CA ASP A 66 5.97 -3.88 1.82
C ASP A 66 6.86 -2.84 1.14
N ASP A 67 7.05 -2.96 -0.18
CA ASP A 67 7.82 -2.01 -0.96
C ASP A 67 7.11 -0.66 -1.11
N LYS A 68 5.80 -0.69 -1.29
CA LYS A 68 4.98 0.51 -1.51
C LYS A 68 4.74 1.31 -0.23
N TYR A 69 4.46 0.64 0.87
CA TYR A 69 4.03 1.28 2.13
C TYR A 69 5.18 1.38 3.12
N ASP A 70 6.03 2.38 2.91
CA ASP A 70 7.16 2.66 3.78
C ASP A 70 6.84 3.90 4.62
N TYR A 71 6.59 3.71 5.93
CA TYR A 71 6.23 4.80 6.82
C TYR A 71 7.46 5.40 7.49
N ARG A 72 8.34 6.00 6.69
CA ARG A 72 9.44 6.81 7.17
C ARG A 72 9.22 8.23 6.68
N TYR A 73 9.27 9.20 7.60
CA TYR A 73 9.00 10.59 7.23
C TYR A 73 9.93 11.11 6.14
N SER A 74 11.16 10.61 6.07
CA SER A 74 12.12 11.00 5.06
C SER A 74 11.71 10.61 3.63
N VAL A 75 10.85 9.60 3.46
CA VAL A 75 10.41 9.12 2.14
C VAL A 75 8.90 9.19 1.95
N LEU A 76 8.16 9.63 2.96
CA LEU A 76 6.71 9.56 2.96
C LEU A 76 6.07 10.36 1.81
N ILE A 77 6.66 11.49 1.45
CA ILE A 77 6.15 12.28 0.32
C ILE A 77 6.21 11.48 -0.99
N PHE A 78 7.24 10.65 -1.15
CA PHE A 78 7.38 9.81 -2.34
C PHE A 78 6.38 8.67 -2.34
N VAL A 79 6.05 8.14 -1.15
CA VAL A 79 5.01 7.12 -1.00
C VAL A 79 3.67 7.69 -1.45
N PHE A 80 3.30 8.87 -0.98
CA PHE A 80 2.04 9.51 -1.37
C PHE A 80 2.02 9.87 -2.85
N ALA A 81 3.14 10.34 -3.40
CA ALA A 81 3.23 10.64 -4.82
C ALA A 81 2.98 9.38 -5.67
N ARG A 82 3.53 8.24 -5.27
CA ARG A 82 3.30 6.96 -5.94
C ARG A 82 1.85 6.54 -5.85
N LEU A 83 1.24 6.65 -4.67
CA LEU A 83 -0.16 6.29 -4.46
C LEU A 83 -1.09 7.12 -5.32
N LEU A 84 -0.84 8.42 -5.41
CA LEU A 84 -1.62 9.32 -6.27
C LEU A 84 -1.46 8.96 -7.74
N ARG A 85 -0.22 8.69 -8.17
CA ARG A 85 0.08 8.35 -9.56
C ARG A 85 -0.60 7.04 -9.98
N GLU A 86 -0.67 6.07 -9.07
CA GLU A 86 -1.30 4.78 -9.32
C GLU A 86 -2.82 4.82 -9.13
N GLY A 87 -3.37 5.95 -8.70
CA GLY A 87 -4.78 6.08 -8.39
C GLY A 87 -5.24 5.24 -7.22
N CYS A 88 -4.32 4.92 -6.31
CA CYS A 88 -4.55 4.01 -5.19
C CYS A 88 -5.05 4.72 -3.95
N HIS A 89 -6.27 4.47 -3.55
CA HIS A 89 -6.75 4.43 -2.16
C HIS A 89 -6.57 5.69 -1.29
N LEU A 90 -6.24 6.87 -1.88
CA LEU A 90 -6.12 8.12 -1.13
C LEU A 90 -7.41 8.92 -1.07
N ALA A 91 -8.39 8.59 -1.90
CA ALA A 91 -9.68 9.27 -1.90
C ALA A 91 -10.41 9.03 -0.59
N PRO A 92 -11.15 10.02 -0.09
CA PRO A 92 -11.91 9.88 1.14
C PRO A 92 -12.98 8.80 1.07
#